data_40b67fe7e25c8a3764b9c60d172c96cd
#
_entry.id   40b67fe7e25c8a3764b9c60d172c96cd
#
_cell.length_a   1.000
_cell.length_b   1.000
_cell.length_c   1.000
_cell.angle_alpha   90.00
_cell.angle_beta   90.00
_cell.angle_gamma   90.00
#
_symmetry.space_group_name_H-M   'P 1'
#
loop_
_entity.id
_entity.type
_entity.pdbx_description
1 polymer ?
#
loop_
_entity_poly.entity_id
_entity_poly.type
_entity_poly.pdbx_seq_one_letter_code
_entity_poly.pdbx_strand_id
1 'polypeptide(L)'
;MNSGRVQLRSLVGPTLLGVLVAIASGCGGDHEPRVERVQLSGSIAVPDGAEDVGTVYVSLYHAWALEGELRHPVDFIEAFETRVGAFTHEFDYPVDLGDGLLVYAWIDDDGDGTLCTPTARGERAGLVEVANFVPVPVTANVQLAVPCAGPEWFYPVPE
;
A
#
# COMPACT_ATOMS: atom_id res chain seq x y z
N MET A 1 -37.56 73.88 -42.40
CA MET A 1 -38.82 73.29 -42.81
C MET A 1 -38.50 71.83 -43.20
N ASN A 2 -38.66 70.88 -42.35
CA ASN A 2 -39.09 69.54 -42.70
C ASN A 2 -39.33 68.75 -41.40
N SER A 3 -40.57 68.36 -41.26
CA SER A 3 -41.14 67.69 -40.13
C SER A 3 -40.83 66.16 -40.28
N GLY A 4 -40.08 65.58 -39.39
CA GLY A 4 -39.79 64.16 -39.37
C GLY A 4 -40.46 63.47 -38.19
N ARG A 5 -41.50 62.68 -38.48
CA ARG A 5 -42.26 61.89 -37.50
C ARG A 5 -41.40 60.76 -36.96
N VAL A 6 -41.30 60.65 -35.66
CA VAL A 6 -40.76 59.49 -34.95
C VAL A 6 -41.84 58.43 -34.81
N GLN A 7 -41.60 57.27 -35.42
CA GLN A 7 -42.43 56.08 -35.22
C GLN A 7 -41.83 55.27 -34.08
N LEU A 8 -42.62 55.11 -33.03
CA LEU A 8 -42.35 54.15 -31.95
C LEU A 8 -42.66 52.71 -32.45
N ARG A 9 -41.65 51.88 -32.61
CA ARG A 9 -41.83 50.44 -32.81
C ARG A 9 -41.62 49.71 -31.49
N SER A 10 -42.70 49.14 -31.00
CA SER A 10 -42.77 48.20 -29.90
C SER A 10 -41.99 46.93 -30.27
N LEU A 11 -40.93 46.62 -29.56
CA LEU A 11 -40.19 45.37 -29.65
C LEU A 11 -40.64 44.47 -28.48
N VAL A 12 -41.48 43.50 -28.82
CA VAL A 12 -41.80 42.38 -27.96
C VAL A 12 -40.57 41.44 -27.94
N GLY A 13 -39.91 41.42 -26.81
CA GLY A 13 -38.77 40.53 -26.60
C GLY A 13 -39.23 39.08 -26.26
N PRO A 14 -38.57 38.06 -26.77
CA PRO A 14 -38.89 36.68 -26.42
C PRO A 14 -38.39 36.35 -25.01
N THR A 15 -39.31 35.81 -24.22
CA THR A 15 -39.06 35.27 -22.90
C THR A 15 -38.10 34.06 -23.03
N LEU A 16 -36.86 34.22 -22.58
CA LEU A 16 -35.91 33.11 -22.44
C LEU A 16 -36.35 32.25 -21.25
N LEU A 17 -36.88 31.08 -21.56
CA LEU A 17 -37.12 30.00 -20.60
C LEU A 17 -35.75 29.47 -20.16
N GLY A 18 -35.28 29.90 -18.99
CA GLY A 18 -34.07 29.38 -18.38
C GLY A 18 -34.27 27.94 -17.95
N VAL A 19 -33.69 26.99 -18.70
CA VAL A 19 -33.58 25.60 -18.26
C VAL A 19 -32.53 25.59 -17.15
N LEU A 20 -33.01 25.42 -15.90
CA LEU A 20 -32.15 25.13 -14.77
C LEU A 20 -31.65 23.71 -14.90
N VAL A 21 -30.47 23.51 -15.46
CA VAL A 21 -29.74 22.24 -15.40
C VAL A 21 -29.21 22.10 -13.96
N ALA A 22 -29.93 21.35 -13.13
CA ALA A 22 -29.39 20.91 -11.85
C ALA A 22 -28.24 19.94 -12.13
N ILE A 23 -27.01 20.45 -12.06
CA ILE A 23 -25.83 19.61 -12.00
C ILE A 23 -25.90 18.92 -10.63
N ALA A 24 -26.37 17.68 -10.63
CA ALA A 24 -26.16 16.79 -9.50
C ALA A 24 -24.65 16.58 -9.40
N SER A 25 -23.98 17.38 -8.56
CA SER A 25 -22.62 17.13 -8.11
C SER A 25 -22.70 15.81 -7.33
N GLY A 26 -22.39 14.71 -8.03
CA GLY A 26 -22.19 13.42 -7.39
C GLY A 26 -21.06 13.61 -6.38
N CYS A 27 -21.37 13.48 -5.09
CA CYS A 27 -20.38 13.31 -4.04
C CYS A 27 -19.74 11.93 -4.22
N GLY A 28 -18.89 11.79 -5.22
CA GLY A 28 -17.80 10.84 -5.25
C GLY A 28 -16.63 11.56 -4.63
N GLY A 29 -16.59 11.67 -3.31
CA GLY A 29 -15.38 12.05 -2.61
C GLY A 29 -14.43 10.88 -2.81
N ASP A 30 -13.43 11.03 -3.67
CA ASP A 30 -12.24 10.21 -3.64
C ASP A 30 -11.64 10.41 -2.25
N HIS A 31 -11.95 9.48 -1.35
CA HIS A 31 -11.39 9.49 -0.01
C HIS A 31 -9.96 8.99 -0.18
N GLU A 32 -9.03 9.92 -0.34
CA GLU A 32 -7.62 9.58 -0.30
C GLU A 32 -7.34 8.99 1.10
N PRO A 33 -6.81 7.77 1.19
CA PRO A 33 -6.59 7.14 2.48
C PRO A 33 -5.65 7.99 3.32
N ARG A 34 -6.00 8.18 4.59
CA ARG A 34 -5.13 8.86 5.53
C ARG A 34 -3.91 8.01 5.79
N VAL A 35 -2.72 8.58 5.63
CA VAL A 35 -1.45 7.90 5.91
C VAL A 35 -0.76 8.52 7.11
N GLU A 36 -0.06 7.71 7.87
CA GLU A 36 0.79 8.15 8.98
C GLU A 36 2.20 7.61 8.81
N ARG A 37 3.19 8.45 9.10
CA ARG A 37 4.60 8.08 9.04
C ARG A 37 4.96 7.20 10.22
N VAL A 38 5.47 6.01 9.94
CA VAL A 38 5.79 4.98 10.94
C VAL A 38 7.25 4.61 10.85
N GLN A 39 7.92 4.46 12.00
CA GLN A 39 9.25 3.89 12.10
C GLN A 39 9.16 2.40 12.41
N LEU A 40 9.67 1.59 11.51
CA LEU A 40 9.87 0.15 11.68
C LEU A 40 11.34 -0.11 12.04
N SER A 41 11.56 -0.88 13.09
CA SER A 41 12.89 -1.34 13.49
C SER A 41 12.86 -2.83 13.77
N GLY A 42 14.01 -3.47 13.79
CA GLY A 42 14.07 -4.89 14.13
C GLY A 42 15.38 -5.55 13.73
N SER A 43 15.31 -6.86 13.56
CA SER A 43 16.43 -7.65 13.09
C SER A 43 15.98 -8.71 12.09
N ILE A 44 16.87 -9.02 11.15
CA ILE A 44 16.72 -10.12 10.23
C ILE A 44 17.81 -11.14 10.57
N ALA A 45 17.40 -12.39 10.72
CA ALA A 45 18.30 -13.49 11.03
C ALA A 45 18.09 -14.68 10.09
N VAL A 46 19.13 -15.41 9.83
CA VAL A 46 19.13 -16.69 9.13
C VAL A 46 19.33 -17.83 10.13
N PRO A 47 18.91 -19.08 9.84
CA PRO A 47 19.21 -20.23 10.68
C PRO A 47 20.71 -20.48 10.81
N ASP A 48 21.12 -21.10 11.91
CA ASP A 48 22.50 -21.52 12.12
C ASP A 48 23.03 -22.35 10.96
N GLY A 49 24.19 -21.98 10.43
CA GLY A 49 24.84 -22.64 9.31
C GLY A 49 24.29 -22.28 7.92
N ALA A 50 23.32 -21.39 7.83
CA ALA A 50 22.95 -20.76 6.57
C ALA A 50 23.88 -19.59 6.26
N GLU A 51 24.02 -19.27 4.97
CA GLU A 51 24.76 -18.07 4.56
C GLU A 51 23.99 -16.83 4.96
N ASP A 52 24.70 -15.84 5.50
CA ASP A 52 24.19 -14.53 5.91
C ASP A 52 24.69 -13.40 4.98
N VAL A 53 25.17 -13.79 3.81
CA VAL A 53 25.72 -12.90 2.79
C VAL A 53 24.71 -12.75 1.66
N GLY A 54 24.39 -11.49 1.35
CA GLY A 54 23.45 -11.18 0.28
C GLY A 54 22.64 -9.94 0.59
N THR A 55 21.81 -9.57 -0.37
CA THR A 55 20.83 -8.50 -0.20
C THR A 55 19.54 -9.09 0.37
N VAL A 56 19.03 -8.46 1.41
CA VAL A 56 17.71 -8.83 1.93
C VAL A 56 16.67 -7.86 1.37
N TYR A 57 15.69 -8.40 0.67
CA TYR A 57 14.52 -7.67 0.21
C TYR A 57 13.42 -7.78 1.24
N VAL A 58 12.92 -6.64 1.69
CA VAL A 58 11.82 -6.56 2.66
C VAL A 58 10.61 -5.94 1.97
N SER A 59 9.47 -6.59 2.09
CA SER A 59 8.18 -6.09 1.59
C SER A 59 7.20 -5.90 2.74
N LEU A 60 6.56 -4.75 2.76
CA LEU A 60 5.56 -4.38 3.74
C LEU A 60 4.17 -4.48 3.12
N TYR A 61 3.26 -5.13 3.83
CA TYR A 61 1.87 -5.27 3.42
C TYR A 61 0.95 -4.84 4.54
N HIS A 62 -0.11 -4.13 4.16
CA HIS A 62 -1.27 -3.93 5.00
C HIS A 62 -2.15 -5.17 4.93
N ALA A 63 -2.69 -5.57 6.07
CA ALA A 63 -3.68 -6.64 6.14
C ALA A 63 -4.80 -6.25 7.12
N TRP A 64 -6.01 -6.73 6.85
CA TRP A 64 -7.10 -6.55 7.78
C TRP A 64 -6.85 -7.35 9.05
N ALA A 65 -6.95 -6.68 10.20
CA ALA A 65 -6.96 -7.36 11.49
C ALA A 65 -8.40 -7.43 12.01
N LEU A 66 -8.89 -8.63 12.22
CA LEU A 66 -10.21 -8.87 12.81
C LEU A 66 -10.02 -9.81 14.01
N GLU A 67 -10.37 -9.34 15.19
CA GLU A 67 -10.24 -10.12 16.44
C GLU A 67 -8.81 -10.65 16.69
N GLY A 68 -7.80 -9.91 16.25
CA GLY A 68 -6.38 -10.27 16.41
C GLY A 68 -5.82 -11.23 15.37
N GLU A 69 -6.61 -11.63 14.39
CA GLU A 69 -6.14 -12.42 13.26
C GLU A 69 -6.02 -11.57 12.00
N LEU A 70 -4.88 -11.65 11.30
CA LEU A 70 -4.70 -10.97 10.02
C LEU A 70 -5.40 -11.75 8.91
N ARG A 71 -5.98 -11.04 7.94
CA ARG A 71 -6.79 -11.62 6.87
C ARG A 71 -6.56 -10.94 5.54
N HIS A 72 -6.93 -11.62 4.49
CA HIS A 72 -7.03 -11.04 3.16
C HIS A 72 -8.18 -10.01 3.05
N PRO A 73 -8.06 -9.01 2.12
CA PRO A 73 -6.94 -8.85 1.20
C PRO A 73 -5.67 -8.39 1.92
N VAL A 74 -4.54 -8.62 1.25
CA VAL A 74 -3.22 -8.14 1.67
C VAL A 74 -2.79 -7.12 0.63
N ASP A 75 -2.63 -5.87 1.04
CA ASP A 75 -2.29 -4.76 0.14
C ASP A 75 -0.82 -4.38 0.30
N PHE A 76 -0.10 -4.34 -0.82
CA PHE A 76 1.30 -3.94 -0.83
C PHE A 76 1.43 -2.46 -0.47
N ILE A 77 2.32 -2.16 0.49
CA ILE A 77 2.66 -0.80 0.91
C ILE A 77 3.91 -0.34 0.18
N GLU A 78 5.05 -0.95 0.48
CA GLU A 78 6.33 -0.65 -0.15
C GLU A 78 7.34 -1.78 0.07
N ALA A 79 8.49 -1.68 -0.60
CA ALA A 79 9.63 -2.56 -0.39
C ALA A 79 10.93 -1.76 -0.25
N PHE A 80 11.88 -2.33 0.49
CA PHE A 80 13.22 -1.77 0.65
C PHE A 80 14.26 -2.88 0.76
N GLU A 81 15.53 -2.51 0.57
CA GLU A 81 16.66 -3.42 0.69
C GLU A 81 17.39 -3.19 2.02
N THR A 82 17.92 -4.26 2.58
CA THR A 82 18.75 -4.22 3.78
C THR A 82 19.75 -5.40 3.78
N ARG A 83 20.25 -5.78 4.94
CA ARG A 83 21.12 -6.93 5.17
C ARG A 83 20.67 -7.69 6.40
N VAL A 84 21.19 -8.90 6.57
CA VAL A 84 21.08 -9.66 7.81
C VAL A 84 21.62 -8.82 8.97
N GLY A 85 20.93 -8.80 10.10
CA GLY A 85 21.22 -7.99 11.27
C GLY A 85 20.15 -6.95 11.58
N ALA A 86 20.51 -5.93 12.34
CA ALA A 86 19.59 -4.88 12.75
C ALA A 86 19.27 -3.92 11.58
N PHE A 87 18.03 -3.50 11.51
CA PHE A 87 17.57 -2.52 10.53
C PHE A 87 16.63 -1.49 11.15
N THR A 88 16.49 -0.36 10.45
CA THR A 88 15.48 0.67 10.73
C THR A 88 15.02 1.24 9.39
N HIS A 89 13.71 1.40 9.24
CA HIS A 89 13.10 1.94 8.03
C HIS A 89 11.89 2.81 8.39
N GLU A 90 11.61 3.84 7.61
CA GLU A 90 10.42 4.68 7.77
C GLU A 90 9.52 4.52 6.56
N PHE A 91 8.23 4.33 6.79
CA PHE A 91 7.24 4.15 5.73
C PHE A 91 5.92 4.85 6.05
N ASP A 92 5.09 5.03 5.03
CA ASP A 92 3.77 5.62 5.16
C ASP A 92 2.72 4.51 5.27
N TYR A 93 2.04 4.43 6.43
CA TYR A 93 1.04 3.41 6.72
C TYR A 93 -0.38 3.94 6.48
N PRO A 94 -1.23 3.25 5.68
CA PRO A 94 -2.60 3.66 5.40
C PRO A 94 -3.54 3.28 6.55
N VAL A 95 -3.81 4.22 7.45
CA VAL A 95 -4.55 3.98 8.71
C VAL A 95 -6.06 3.73 8.52
N ASP A 96 -6.62 4.09 7.37
CA ASP A 96 -8.05 3.93 7.11
C ASP A 96 -8.42 2.55 6.50
N LEU A 97 -7.41 1.72 6.18
CA LEU A 97 -7.62 0.41 5.55
C LEU A 97 -7.65 -0.77 6.53
N GLY A 98 -7.40 -0.53 7.79
CA GLY A 98 -7.31 -1.55 8.84
C GLY A 98 -6.05 -1.36 9.69
N ASP A 99 -5.72 -2.30 10.55
CA ASP A 99 -4.68 -2.13 11.58
C ASP A 99 -3.65 -3.28 11.62
N GLY A 100 -3.55 -4.09 10.58
CA GLY A 100 -2.56 -5.17 10.47
C GLY A 100 -1.37 -4.82 9.59
N LEU A 101 -0.18 -5.23 9.98
CA LEU A 101 1.05 -5.12 9.20
C LEU A 101 1.70 -6.49 9.04
N LEU A 102 2.06 -6.84 7.79
CA LEU A 102 2.91 -7.97 7.47
C LEU A 102 4.27 -7.45 7.04
N VAL A 103 5.32 -8.02 7.63
CA VAL A 103 6.71 -7.77 7.25
C VAL A 103 7.25 -9.07 6.68
N TYR A 104 7.31 -9.16 5.36
CA TYR A 104 7.91 -10.27 4.63
C TYR A 104 9.34 -9.91 4.24
N ALA A 105 10.25 -10.87 4.34
CA ALA A 105 11.62 -10.68 3.89
C ALA A 105 12.17 -11.96 3.25
N TRP A 106 13.08 -11.81 2.30
CA TRP A 106 13.86 -12.90 1.73
C TRP A 106 15.28 -12.43 1.41
N ILE A 107 16.22 -13.36 1.39
CA ILE A 107 17.63 -13.08 1.11
C ILE A 107 17.99 -13.59 -0.29
N ASP A 108 18.56 -12.69 -1.08
CA ASP A 108 19.16 -12.96 -2.39
C ASP A 108 20.67 -13.25 -2.15
N ASP A 109 21.02 -14.51 -2.07
CA ASP A 109 22.37 -14.94 -1.75
C ASP A 109 23.25 -15.11 -2.99
N ASP A 110 22.65 -15.26 -4.18
CA ASP A 110 23.37 -15.40 -5.44
C ASP A 110 23.40 -14.09 -6.28
N GLY A 111 22.63 -13.07 -5.88
CA GLY A 111 22.66 -11.73 -6.47
C GLY A 111 21.89 -11.62 -7.80
N ASP A 112 20.97 -12.54 -8.09
CA ASP A 112 20.20 -12.53 -9.33
C ASP A 112 18.89 -11.71 -9.24
N GLY A 113 18.51 -11.26 -8.04
CA GLY A 113 17.31 -10.45 -7.78
C GLY A 113 15.99 -11.23 -7.89
N THR A 114 16.05 -12.55 -7.86
CA THR A 114 14.87 -13.42 -8.04
C THR A 114 14.80 -14.47 -6.94
N LEU A 115 13.71 -14.45 -6.16
CA LEU A 115 13.52 -15.49 -5.14
C LEU A 115 13.45 -16.87 -5.80
N CYS A 116 14.47 -17.63 -5.65
CA CYS A 116 14.63 -18.99 -6.12
C CYS A 116 14.31 -19.22 -7.62
N THR A 117 15.29 -19.68 -8.33
CA THR A 117 15.14 -20.17 -9.71
C THR A 117 15.12 -21.70 -9.74
N PRO A 118 14.83 -22.34 -10.89
CA PRO A 118 14.95 -23.80 -11.02
C PRO A 118 16.34 -24.36 -10.69
N THR A 119 17.37 -23.52 -10.79
CA THR A 119 18.78 -23.89 -10.58
C THR A 119 19.38 -23.36 -9.28
N ALA A 120 18.79 -22.31 -8.67
CA ALA A 120 19.20 -21.72 -7.41
C ALA A 120 18.04 -21.79 -6.41
N ARG A 121 18.15 -22.64 -5.40
CA ARG A 121 17.09 -22.92 -4.42
C ARG A 121 17.55 -22.76 -2.98
N GLY A 122 18.63 -22.01 -2.76
CA GLY A 122 19.19 -21.75 -1.44
C GLY A 122 18.51 -20.64 -0.66
N GLU A 123 17.89 -19.72 -1.40
CA GLU A 123 17.30 -18.50 -0.84
C GLU A 123 16.18 -18.79 0.15
N ARG A 124 16.14 -18.00 1.17
CA ARG A 124 15.25 -18.21 2.31
C ARG A 124 14.41 -16.97 2.56
N ALA A 125 13.20 -17.21 3.01
CA ALA A 125 12.25 -16.19 3.36
C ALA A 125 11.69 -16.37 4.78
N GLY A 126 11.07 -15.31 5.26
CA GLY A 126 10.35 -15.28 6.53
C GLY A 126 9.30 -14.19 6.54
N LEU A 127 8.37 -14.29 7.47
CA LEU A 127 7.29 -13.35 7.64
C LEU A 127 7.02 -13.12 9.13
N VAL A 128 6.72 -11.87 9.48
CA VAL A 128 6.24 -11.46 10.80
C VAL A 128 4.91 -10.74 10.64
N GLU A 129 3.94 -11.15 11.44
CA GLU A 129 2.62 -10.55 11.54
C GLU A 129 2.56 -9.61 12.75
N VAL A 130 2.07 -8.39 12.54
CA VAL A 130 1.77 -7.44 13.60
C VAL A 130 0.26 -7.17 13.56
N ALA A 131 -0.48 -7.94 14.36
CA ALA A 131 -1.92 -7.75 14.52
C ALA A 131 -2.20 -6.55 15.45
N ASN A 132 -3.36 -5.90 15.24
CA ASN A 132 -3.76 -4.71 16.01
C ASN A 132 -2.69 -3.61 15.96
N PHE A 133 -2.13 -3.41 14.77
CA PHE A 133 -1.11 -2.41 14.55
C PHE A 133 -1.71 -1.01 14.67
N VAL A 134 -1.16 -0.25 15.61
CA VAL A 134 -1.44 1.19 15.75
C VAL A 134 -0.20 1.92 15.25
N PRO A 135 -0.33 2.99 14.45
CA PRO A 135 0.82 3.72 13.90
C PRO A 135 1.68 4.32 15.01
N VAL A 136 2.63 3.54 15.50
CA VAL A 136 3.64 3.87 16.51
C VAL A 136 4.97 3.26 16.05
N PRO A 137 6.11 3.60 16.64
CA PRO A 137 7.34 2.87 16.36
C PRO A 137 7.12 1.37 16.57
N VAL A 138 7.36 0.58 15.52
CA VAL A 138 7.09 -0.87 15.48
C VAL A 138 8.39 -1.64 15.47
N THR A 139 8.40 -2.80 16.10
CA THR A 139 9.54 -3.73 16.05
C THR A 139 9.12 -5.05 15.41
N ALA A 140 9.85 -5.48 14.38
CA ALA A 140 9.68 -6.77 13.72
C ALA A 140 11.01 -7.51 13.63
N ASN A 141 11.05 -8.73 14.16
CA ASN A 141 12.22 -9.59 14.03
C ASN A 141 11.88 -10.75 13.10
N VAL A 142 12.48 -10.77 11.91
CA VAL A 142 12.20 -11.74 10.85
C VAL A 142 13.25 -12.82 10.86
N GLN A 143 12.80 -14.08 10.92
CA GLN A 143 13.65 -15.26 10.77
C GLN A 143 13.49 -15.82 9.36
N LEU A 144 14.55 -15.78 8.55
CA LEU A 144 14.56 -16.30 7.18
C LEU A 144 14.75 -17.84 7.20
N ALA A 145 13.71 -18.56 7.56
CA ALA A 145 13.81 -20.01 7.82
C ALA A 145 13.24 -20.88 6.69
N VAL A 146 12.37 -20.35 5.84
CA VAL A 146 11.64 -21.14 4.84
C VAL A 146 12.29 -20.98 3.47
N PRO A 147 12.80 -22.03 2.86
CA PRO A 147 13.43 -21.94 1.54
C PRO A 147 12.37 -21.70 0.45
N CYS A 148 12.69 -20.82 -0.49
CA CYS A 148 11.91 -20.52 -1.70
C CYS A 148 10.42 -20.20 -1.44
N ALA A 149 10.11 -19.55 -0.34
CA ALA A 149 8.73 -19.23 0.03
C ALA A 149 8.41 -17.77 -0.30
N GLY A 150 7.60 -17.51 -1.30
CA GLY A 150 7.00 -16.19 -1.54
C GLY A 150 5.97 -15.80 -0.47
N PRO A 151 5.48 -14.56 -0.47
CA PRO A 151 4.48 -14.10 0.51
C PRO A 151 3.22 -14.97 0.52
N GLU A 152 2.81 -15.49 -0.65
CA GLU A 152 1.65 -16.36 -0.83
C GLU A 152 1.78 -17.71 -0.11
N TRP A 153 2.98 -18.17 0.19
CA TRP A 153 3.19 -19.38 0.99
C TRP A 153 2.74 -19.18 2.44
N PHE A 154 3.02 -18.00 3.01
CA PHE A 154 2.66 -17.69 4.39
C PHE A 154 1.21 -17.23 4.49
N TYR A 155 0.71 -16.62 3.41
CA TYR A 155 -0.61 -16.01 3.33
C TYR A 155 -1.31 -16.45 2.04
N PRO A 156 -1.75 -17.71 1.95
CA PRO A 156 -2.43 -18.20 0.76
C PRO A 156 -3.77 -17.48 0.54
N VAL A 157 -4.06 -17.15 -0.71
CA VAL A 157 -5.35 -16.59 -1.09
C VAL A 157 -6.43 -17.63 -0.77
N PRO A 158 -7.51 -17.28 -0.06
CA PRO A 158 -8.63 -18.19 0.17
C PRO A 158 -9.25 -18.67 -1.14
N GLU A 159 -9.57 -19.98 -1.22
CA GLU A 159 -10.27 -20.59 -2.37
C GLU A 159 -11.76 -20.17 -2.43
#